data_cb57ec877ef2eadd83e4cf44ca02c004
#
_entry.id   cb57ec877ef2eadd83e4cf44ca02c004
#
_cell.length_a   1.000
_cell.length_b   1.000
_cell.length_c   1.000
_cell.angle_alpha   90.00
_cell.angle_beta   90.00
_cell.angle_gamma   90.00
#
_symmetry.space_group_name_H-M   'P 1'
#
loop_
_entity.id
_entity.type
_entity.pdbx_description
1 polymer ?
#
loop_
_entity_poly.entity_id
_entity_poly.type
_entity_poly.pdbx_seq_one_letter_code
_entity_poly.pdbx_strand_id
1 'polypeptide(L)'
;MALGILGTIISCETEDDIPPPSAYVPPTPEPEPEPGEDCVFSTIVPELSEGIDFECGGPEVTFFGEKDGSFTLEYVENPDASGINTSETVVEYTQTADIEPWAGFFFDLASKVDFSEMQTVKIKVYSPAADQIVLLKFEDKTDNSIAKEVQATTTVANEWEELSFVFSPSDSDKFDRLILFFDFNGEKSAETTHYFDDIVMSEGGEVEEPVETSEPTAPATDPNI
;
A
#
# COMPACT_ATOMS: atom_id res chain seq x y z
N MET A 1 -46.44 -88.05 26.86
CA MET A 1 -46.93 -86.74 27.30
C MET A 1 -45.63 -85.84 27.48
N ALA A 2 -45.30 -85.00 26.57
CA ALA A 2 -44.24 -84.06 26.68
C ALA A 2 -44.75 -82.73 26.18
N LEU A 3 -44.78 -81.74 27.05
CA LEU A 3 -45.27 -80.40 26.82
C LEU A 3 -44.10 -79.53 26.41
N GLY A 4 -44.09 -79.08 25.15
CA GLY A 4 -43.12 -78.20 24.63
C GLY A 4 -43.46 -76.75 24.97
N ILE A 5 -42.57 -76.00 25.55
CA ILE A 5 -42.73 -74.58 25.80
C ILE A 5 -41.97 -73.83 24.67
N LEU A 6 -42.78 -73.12 23.90
CA LEU A 6 -42.29 -72.27 22.81
C LEU A 6 -41.84 -70.92 23.42
N GLY A 7 -40.58 -70.63 23.47
CA GLY A 7 -40.04 -69.33 23.88
C GLY A 7 -39.92 -68.41 22.64
N THR A 8 -40.66 -67.30 22.61
CA THR A 8 -40.55 -66.23 21.67
C THR A 8 -39.43 -65.32 22.09
N ILE A 9 -38.36 -65.25 21.31
CA ILE A 9 -37.30 -64.21 21.41
C ILE A 9 -37.77 -62.98 20.68
N ILE A 10 -38.00 -61.91 21.43
CA ILE A 10 -38.24 -60.58 20.88
C ILE A 10 -36.85 -59.98 20.58
N SER A 11 -36.51 -59.90 19.28
CA SER A 11 -35.39 -59.14 18.80
C SER A 11 -35.76 -57.66 18.79
N CYS A 12 -35.14 -56.86 19.64
CA CYS A 12 -35.13 -55.39 19.47
C CYS A 12 -34.08 -55.05 18.43
N GLU A 13 -34.54 -54.80 17.21
CA GLU A 13 -33.75 -54.09 16.23
C GLU A 13 -33.79 -52.61 16.61
N THR A 14 -32.67 -52.08 17.11
CA THR A 14 -32.43 -50.63 17.15
C THR A 14 -32.00 -50.25 15.73
N GLU A 15 -32.90 -49.70 14.95
CA GLU A 15 -32.51 -48.97 13.75
C GLU A 15 -31.74 -47.73 14.20
N ASP A 16 -30.44 -47.78 14.05
CA ASP A 16 -29.59 -46.58 14.10
C ASP A 16 -29.90 -45.72 12.87
N ASP A 17 -30.84 -44.80 13.02
CA ASP A 17 -31.09 -43.71 12.08
C ASP A 17 -29.94 -42.72 12.13
N ILE A 18 -28.74 -43.15 11.74
CA ILE A 18 -27.63 -42.24 11.42
C ILE A 18 -27.87 -41.81 9.97
N PRO A 19 -28.25 -40.54 9.75
CA PRO A 19 -28.34 -40.06 8.35
C PRO A 19 -26.97 -40.20 7.70
N PRO A 20 -26.90 -40.61 6.44
CA PRO A 20 -25.63 -40.73 5.74
C PRO A 20 -24.90 -39.38 5.83
N PRO A 21 -23.56 -39.38 6.02
CA PRO A 21 -22.81 -38.13 6.06
C PRO A 21 -23.14 -37.34 4.82
N SER A 22 -23.65 -36.13 5.02
CA SER A 22 -23.92 -35.18 3.94
C SER A 22 -22.66 -35.10 3.09
N ALA A 23 -22.77 -35.48 1.82
CA ALA A 23 -21.66 -35.39 0.92
C ALA A 23 -21.13 -33.95 0.96
N TYR A 24 -19.87 -33.78 1.36
CA TYR A 24 -19.20 -32.50 1.31
C TYR A 24 -19.22 -32.02 -0.16
N VAL A 25 -20.05 -31.05 -0.43
CA VAL A 25 -20.01 -30.30 -1.68
C VAL A 25 -18.97 -29.21 -1.47
N PRO A 26 -17.79 -29.31 -2.10
CA PRO A 26 -16.84 -28.22 -2.03
C PRO A 26 -17.54 -26.95 -2.48
N PRO A 27 -17.26 -25.79 -1.85
CA PRO A 27 -17.78 -24.53 -2.34
C PRO A 27 -17.41 -24.43 -3.83
N THR A 28 -18.40 -24.08 -4.64
CA THR A 28 -18.14 -23.75 -6.06
C THR A 28 -17.05 -22.68 -6.01
N PRO A 29 -15.91 -22.87 -6.70
CA PRO A 29 -14.93 -21.81 -6.79
C PRO A 29 -15.66 -20.57 -7.29
N GLU A 30 -15.47 -19.46 -6.57
CA GLU A 30 -15.91 -18.15 -7.03
C GLU A 30 -15.38 -18.02 -8.46
N PRO A 31 -16.22 -17.65 -9.45
CA PRO A 31 -15.73 -17.48 -10.81
C PRO A 31 -14.53 -16.56 -10.76
N GLU A 32 -13.38 -17.03 -11.24
CA GLU A 32 -12.25 -16.15 -11.54
C GLU A 32 -12.82 -15.00 -12.38
N PRO A 33 -12.51 -13.73 -12.06
CA PRO A 33 -12.93 -12.61 -12.88
C PRO A 33 -12.56 -12.93 -14.32
N GLU A 34 -13.54 -12.86 -15.21
CA GLU A 34 -13.29 -13.15 -16.64
C GLU A 34 -12.22 -12.17 -17.12
N PRO A 35 -11.13 -12.63 -17.74
CA PRO A 35 -10.15 -11.74 -18.32
C PRO A 35 -10.82 -10.93 -19.43
N GLY A 36 -10.96 -9.59 -19.22
CA GLY A 36 -11.35 -8.65 -20.25
C GLY A 36 -12.78 -8.20 -20.28
N GLU A 37 -13.31 -7.60 -19.22
CA GLU A 37 -14.11 -6.40 -19.47
C GLU A 37 -13.10 -5.31 -19.81
N ASP A 38 -13.10 -4.85 -21.07
CA ASP A 38 -12.26 -3.75 -21.54
C ASP A 38 -12.47 -2.56 -20.59
N CYS A 39 -11.59 -2.40 -19.63
CA CYS A 39 -11.68 -1.32 -18.68
C CYS A 39 -11.38 -0.03 -19.43
N VAL A 40 -12.37 0.85 -19.48
CA VAL A 40 -12.18 2.17 -20.04
C VAL A 40 -11.47 3.02 -19.01
N PHE A 41 -10.20 3.32 -19.26
CA PHE A 41 -9.40 4.18 -18.39
C PHE A 41 -10.14 5.49 -18.10
N SER A 42 -10.28 5.87 -16.84
CA SER A 42 -11.00 7.08 -16.43
C SER A 42 -10.24 7.84 -15.35
N THR A 43 -10.47 9.15 -15.29
CA THR A 43 -10.02 9.95 -14.15
C THR A 43 -10.91 9.67 -12.95
N ILE A 44 -10.29 9.31 -11.83
CA ILE A 44 -10.97 9.01 -10.57
C ILE A 44 -10.52 9.96 -9.46
N VAL A 45 -11.31 10.08 -8.40
CA VAL A 45 -10.88 10.61 -7.11
C VAL A 45 -10.78 9.41 -6.17
N PRO A 46 -9.56 8.92 -5.89
CA PRO A 46 -9.40 7.65 -5.22
C PRO A 46 -9.75 7.71 -3.74
N GLU A 47 -10.24 6.58 -3.22
CA GLU A 47 -10.37 6.31 -1.79
C GLU A 47 -9.21 5.42 -1.35
N LEU A 48 -8.32 5.93 -0.49
CA LEU A 48 -7.10 5.21 -0.15
C LEU A 48 -7.37 3.89 0.59
N SER A 49 -8.45 3.81 1.34
CA SER A 49 -8.87 2.58 2.04
C SER A 49 -9.24 1.43 1.11
N GLU A 50 -9.57 1.72 -0.15
CA GLU A 50 -9.87 0.72 -1.18
C GLU A 50 -8.61 0.30 -1.96
N GLY A 51 -7.51 1.05 -1.80
CA GLY A 51 -6.30 0.91 -2.60
C GLY A 51 -6.41 1.61 -3.95
N ILE A 52 -5.28 1.86 -4.58
CA ILE A 52 -5.18 2.50 -5.90
C ILE A 52 -4.27 1.63 -6.77
N ASP A 53 -4.85 0.90 -7.72
CA ASP A 53 -4.16 -0.08 -8.55
C ASP A 53 -3.79 0.43 -9.95
N PHE A 54 -4.29 1.57 -10.35
CA PHE A 54 -4.06 2.24 -11.64
C PHE A 54 -4.42 1.43 -12.91
N GLU A 55 -5.04 0.27 -12.79
CA GLU A 55 -5.38 -0.57 -13.94
C GLU A 55 -6.46 0.06 -14.82
N CYS A 56 -7.48 0.64 -14.20
CA CYS A 56 -8.67 1.16 -14.89
C CYS A 56 -8.87 2.65 -14.74
N GLY A 57 -7.94 3.34 -14.12
CA GLY A 57 -8.04 4.78 -13.91
C GLY A 57 -6.97 5.30 -12.96
N GLY A 58 -6.86 6.61 -12.93
CA GLY A 58 -5.95 7.27 -12.01
C GLY A 58 -6.43 8.67 -11.66
N PRO A 59 -5.87 9.26 -10.61
CA PRO A 59 -6.21 10.61 -10.19
C PRO A 59 -5.70 11.66 -11.18
N GLU A 60 -6.37 12.81 -11.20
CA GLU A 60 -5.81 14.02 -11.79
C GLU A 60 -4.67 14.52 -10.88
N VAL A 61 -3.48 14.66 -11.44
CA VAL A 61 -2.30 15.09 -10.69
C VAL A 61 -1.98 16.56 -10.94
N THR A 62 -1.38 17.20 -9.93
CA THR A 62 -0.82 18.55 -10.03
C THR A 62 0.67 18.49 -9.71
N PHE A 63 1.51 18.96 -10.62
CA PHE A 63 2.94 19.03 -10.46
C PHE A 63 3.38 20.31 -9.75
N PHE A 64 4.52 20.25 -9.10
CA PHE A 64 5.18 21.41 -8.50
C PHE A 64 6.70 21.23 -8.45
N GLY A 65 7.44 22.32 -8.27
CA GLY A 65 8.91 22.30 -8.29
C GLY A 65 9.47 22.35 -9.70
N GLU A 66 8.67 22.74 -10.67
CA GLU A 66 9.15 23.11 -12.00
C GLU A 66 10.09 24.31 -11.91
N LYS A 67 11.15 24.28 -12.70
CA LYS A 67 12.11 25.34 -12.84
C LYS A 67 12.32 25.60 -14.33
N ASP A 68 13.41 25.09 -14.90
CA ASP A 68 13.61 25.05 -16.36
C ASP A 68 13.23 23.67 -16.93
N GLY A 69 13.03 22.67 -16.04
CA GLY A 69 12.57 21.33 -16.36
C GLY A 69 11.06 21.14 -16.27
N SER A 70 10.60 19.97 -16.63
CA SER A 70 9.20 19.57 -16.64
C SER A 70 8.99 18.14 -16.17
N PHE A 71 7.73 17.75 -16.04
CA PHE A 71 7.29 16.42 -15.62
C PHE A 71 6.34 15.83 -16.63
N THR A 72 6.34 14.50 -16.70
CA THR A 72 5.23 13.74 -17.29
C THR A 72 4.79 12.65 -16.33
N LEU A 73 3.50 12.36 -16.32
CA LEU A 73 2.93 11.20 -15.64
C LEU A 73 2.00 10.54 -16.65
N GLU A 74 2.29 9.30 -16.98
CA GLU A 74 1.56 8.52 -17.96
C GLU A 74 1.22 7.14 -17.39
N TYR A 75 0.13 6.55 -17.87
CA TYR A 75 -0.25 5.18 -17.53
C TYR A 75 0.21 4.30 -18.67
N VAL A 76 1.12 3.39 -18.38
CA VAL A 76 1.85 2.61 -19.40
C VAL A 76 1.84 1.13 -19.08
N GLU A 77 2.19 0.30 -20.06
CA GLU A 77 2.46 -1.12 -19.85
C GLU A 77 3.60 -1.30 -18.83
N ASN A 78 3.44 -2.25 -17.91
CA ASN A 78 4.42 -2.53 -16.88
C ASN A 78 5.76 -2.97 -17.51
N PRO A 79 6.87 -2.27 -17.23
CA PRO A 79 8.17 -2.60 -17.81
C PRO A 79 8.73 -3.95 -17.35
N ASP A 80 8.23 -4.48 -16.24
CA ASP A 80 8.61 -5.79 -15.68
C ASP A 80 7.44 -6.41 -14.92
N ALA A 81 6.47 -6.98 -15.65
CA ALA A 81 5.29 -7.63 -15.10
C ALA A 81 5.65 -8.99 -14.47
N SER A 82 6.49 -8.96 -13.43
CA SER A 82 6.97 -10.18 -12.75
C SER A 82 7.20 -9.94 -11.25
N GLY A 83 7.46 -11.01 -10.52
CA GLY A 83 7.82 -10.92 -9.10
C GLY A 83 6.67 -10.39 -8.26
N ILE A 84 6.88 -9.26 -7.62
CA ILE A 84 5.89 -8.64 -6.72
C ILE A 84 4.87 -7.76 -7.44
N ASN A 85 5.11 -7.41 -8.70
CA ASN A 85 4.20 -6.59 -9.49
C ASN A 85 3.88 -7.26 -10.84
N THR A 86 2.67 -7.81 -10.93
CA THR A 86 2.15 -8.48 -12.13
C THR A 86 1.05 -7.69 -12.83
N SER A 87 0.82 -6.45 -12.41
CA SER A 87 -0.12 -5.51 -13.03
C SER A 87 0.20 -5.33 -14.52
N GLU A 88 -0.82 -5.13 -15.34
CA GLU A 88 -0.64 -4.84 -16.76
C GLU A 88 -0.30 -3.37 -16.97
N THR A 89 -0.91 -2.49 -16.18
CA THR A 89 -0.74 -1.04 -16.25
C THR A 89 -0.09 -0.52 -14.97
N VAL A 90 0.85 0.40 -15.14
CA VAL A 90 1.55 1.08 -14.05
C VAL A 90 1.69 2.57 -14.37
N VAL A 91 2.05 3.37 -13.38
CA VAL A 91 2.32 4.78 -13.56
C VAL A 91 3.78 5.01 -13.90
N GLU A 92 4.06 5.63 -15.04
CA GLU A 92 5.38 6.16 -15.40
C GLU A 92 5.44 7.64 -14.99
N TYR A 93 6.42 7.99 -14.19
CA TYR A 93 6.70 9.35 -13.78
C TYR A 93 8.10 9.75 -14.23
N THR A 94 8.18 10.69 -15.18
CA THR A 94 9.45 11.19 -15.71
C THR A 94 9.65 12.65 -15.31
N GLN A 95 10.85 12.92 -14.78
CA GLN A 95 11.36 14.26 -14.45
C GLN A 95 12.50 14.58 -15.40
N THR A 96 12.45 15.74 -16.04
CA THR A 96 13.59 16.23 -16.82
C THR A 96 14.67 16.84 -15.91
N ALA A 97 15.84 17.12 -16.44
CA ALA A 97 16.85 17.87 -15.70
C ALA A 97 16.37 19.29 -15.31
N ASP A 98 17.06 19.91 -14.37
CA ASP A 98 16.86 21.31 -13.96
C ASP A 98 15.51 21.61 -13.28
N ILE A 99 14.93 20.62 -12.60
CA ILE A 99 13.81 20.81 -11.65
C ILE A 99 14.33 21.09 -10.24
N GLU A 100 13.46 21.51 -9.34
CA GLU A 100 13.83 21.70 -7.94
C GLU A 100 14.07 20.33 -7.23
N PRO A 101 15.01 20.24 -6.26
CA PRO A 101 15.27 18.98 -5.54
C PRO A 101 14.06 18.44 -4.76
N TRP A 102 13.11 19.33 -4.43
CA TRP A 102 11.86 19.02 -3.75
C TRP A 102 10.67 18.92 -4.72
N ALA A 103 10.93 18.72 -5.99
CA ALA A 103 9.89 18.58 -7.01
C ALA A 103 9.10 17.28 -6.86
N GLY A 104 7.83 17.33 -7.21
CA GLY A 104 6.92 16.20 -7.09
C GLY A 104 5.54 16.49 -7.65
N PHE A 105 4.60 15.68 -7.25
CA PHE A 105 3.18 15.85 -7.63
C PHE A 105 2.27 15.47 -6.49
N PHE A 106 1.03 15.92 -6.56
CA PHE A 106 -0.03 15.53 -5.64
C PHE A 106 -1.34 15.24 -6.35
N PHE A 107 -2.20 14.53 -5.65
CA PHE A 107 -3.61 14.38 -5.98
C PHE A 107 -4.47 14.37 -4.72
N ASP A 108 -5.74 14.72 -4.88
CA ASP A 108 -6.71 14.74 -3.80
C ASP A 108 -7.37 13.37 -3.65
N LEU A 109 -7.67 12.99 -2.41
CA LEU A 109 -8.40 11.79 -2.05
C LEU A 109 -9.90 12.12 -1.85
N ALA A 110 -10.75 11.12 -1.98
CA ALA A 110 -12.19 11.26 -1.82
C ALA A 110 -12.58 11.59 -0.37
N SER A 111 -11.87 11.02 0.60
CA SER A 111 -12.07 11.27 2.02
C SER A 111 -10.75 11.45 2.77
N LYS A 112 -10.85 11.86 4.03
CA LYS A 112 -9.68 11.88 4.92
C LYS A 112 -9.28 10.47 5.31
N VAL A 113 -7.96 10.24 5.31
CA VAL A 113 -7.37 8.94 5.61
C VAL A 113 -7.55 8.57 7.08
N ASP A 114 -8.03 7.36 7.31
CA ASP A 114 -8.14 6.77 8.66
C ASP A 114 -6.96 5.81 8.91
N PHE A 115 -6.06 6.19 9.82
CA PHE A 115 -4.93 5.38 10.26
C PHE A 115 -5.19 4.62 11.56
N SER A 116 -6.44 4.50 12.03
CA SER A 116 -6.75 3.89 13.32
C SER A 116 -6.40 2.41 13.38
N GLU A 117 -6.58 1.68 12.28
CA GLU A 117 -6.28 0.25 12.17
C GLU A 117 -5.16 -0.04 11.16
N MET A 118 -5.17 0.62 10.01
CA MET A 118 -4.17 0.45 8.95
C MET A 118 -3.20 1.63 8.97
N GLN A 119 -2.06 1.48 9.64
CA GLN A 119 -1.08 2.56 9.83
C GLN A 119 0.01 2.62 8.77
N THR A 120 0.14 1.59 7.94
CA THR A 120 1.19 1.53 6.93
C THR A 120 0.61 1.76 5.54
N VAL A 121 1.12 2.75 4.83
CA VAL A 121 0.90 2.89 3.39
C VAL A 121 2.06 2.21 2.67
N LYS A 122 1.75 1.35 1.72
CA LYS A 122 2.70 0.63 0.89
C LYS A 122 2.56 1.08 -0.55
N ILE A 123 3.68 1.19 -1.23
CA ILE A 123 3.73 1.58 -2.65
C ILE A 123 4.75 0.67 -3.33
N LYS A 124 4.38 0.04 -4.44
CA LYS A 124 5.34 -0.63 -5.30
C LYS A 124 6.07 0.43 -6.13
N VAL A 125 7.38 0.35 -6.16
CA VAL A 125 8.24 1.31 -6.84
C VAL A 125 9.28 0.57 -7.68
N TYR A 126 9.51 1.07 -8.89
CA TYR A 126 10.59 0.65 -9.77
C TYR A 126 11.45 1.87 -10.07
N SER A 127 12.62 1.93 -9.45
CA SER A 127 13.53 3.08 -9.53
C SER A 127 14.72 2.79 -10.43
N PRO A 128 15.26 3.80 -11.13
CA PRO A 128 16.45 3.63 -11.98
C PRO A 128 17.73 3.41 -11.16
N ALA A 129 17.71 3.71 -9.85
CA ALA A 129 18.86 3.55 -8.96
C ALA A 129 18.40 3.17 -7.54
N ALA A 130 19.25 2.45 -6.82
CA ALA A 130 19.13 2.27 -5.38
C ALA A 130 19.51 3.55 -4.62
N ASP A 131 19.27 3.54 -3.31
CA ASP A 131 19.59 4.64 -2.38
C ASP A 131 18.88 5.98 -2.70
N GLN A 132 17.80 5.95 -3.48
CA GLN A 132 16.96 7.12 -3.73
C GLN A 132 15.89 7.26 -2.67
N ILE A 133 15.66 8.49 -2.19
CA ILE A 133 14.62 8.77 -1.22
C ILE A 133 13.28 8.95 -1.94
N VAL A 134 12.29 8.14 -1.56
CA VAL A 134 10.89 8.38 -1.87
C VAL A 134 10.24 8.98 -0.63
N LEU A 135 9.66 10.18 -0.76
CA LEU A 135 8.95 10.83 0.33
C LEU A 135 7.45 10.79 0.02
N LEU A 136 6.70 10.21 0.94
CA LEU A 136 5.25 10.27 0.96
C LEU A 136 4.82 11.32 1.98
N LYS A 137 4.01 12.28 1.52
CA LYS A 137 3.45 13.31 2.36
C LYS A 137 1.94 13.32 2.24
N PHE A 138 1.27 13.45 3.37
CA PHE A 138 -0.16 13.77 3.41
C PHE A 138 -0.39 15.20 3.89
N GLU A 139 -1.42 15.84 3.34
CA GLU A 139 -1.87 17.19 3.75
C GLU A 139 -3.39 17.25 3.85
N ASP A 140 -3.88 18.19 4.65
CA ASP A 140 -5.25 18.69 4.52
C ASP A 140 -5.29 19.62 3.30
N LYS A 141 -6.11 19.31 2.28
CA LYS A 141 -6.19 20.09 1.04
C LYS A 141 -6.70 21.52 1.24
N THR A 142 -7.28 21.83 2.41
CA THR A 142 -7.76 23.16 2.77
C THR A 142 -6.79 23.93 3.66
N ASP A 143 -5.86 23.24 4.35
CA ASP A 143 -4.84 23.81 5.22
C ASP A 143 -3.56 23.00 5.17
N ASN A 144 -2.64 23.34 4.29
CA ASN A 144 -1.38 22.65 4.09
C ASN A 144 -0.39 22.73 5.27
N SER A 145 -0.73 23.49 6.33
CA SER A 145 0.05 23.45 7.58
C SER A 145 -0.25 22.19 8.40
N ILE A 146 -1.38 21.50 8.10
CA ILE A 146 -1.73 20.19 8.64
C ILE A 146 -1.17 19.15 7.70
N ALA A 147 0.03 18.65 8.00
CA ALA A 147 0.75 17.73 7.12
C ALA A 147 1.56 16.70 7.91
N LYS A 148 1.87 15.58 7.27
CA LYS A 148 2.76 14.54 7.78
C LYS A 148 3.61 13.99 6.64
N GLU A 149 4.91 13.88 6.87
CA GLU A 149 5.90 13.36 5.93
C GLU A 149 6.53 12.09 6.48
N VAL A 150 6.68 11.08 5.63
CA VAL A 150 7.41 9.84 5.92
C VAL A 150 8.27 9.52 4.71
N GLN A 151 9.51 9.06 4.94
CA GLN A 151 10.46 8.71 3.90
C GLN A 151 10.74 7.23 3.91
N ALA A 152 10.99 6.68 2.72
CA ALA A 152 11.57 5.37 2.51
C ALA A 152 12.69 5.49 1.47
N THR A 153 13.62 4.55 1.48
CA THR A 153 14.77 4.57 0.56
C THR A 153 14.73 3.33 -0.30
N THR A 154 14.91 3.48 -1.61
CA THR A 154 14.99 2.36 -2.54
C THR A 154 16.25 1.52 -2.26
N THR A 155 16.12 0.20 -2.37
CA THR A 155 17.21 -0.75 -2.09
C THR A 155 17.76 -1.42 -3.32
N VAL A 156 16.99 -1.42 -4.41
CA VAL A 156 17.34 -2.02 -5.70
C VAL A 156 17.21 -1.01 -6.82
N ALA A 157 17.81 -1.32 -7.96
CA ALA A 157 17.74 -0.52 -9.17
C ALA A 157 17.18 -1.37 -10.32
N ASN A 158 16.22 -0.82 -11.06
CA ASN A 158 15.56 -1.50 -12.19
C ASN A 158 14.93 -2.86 -11.81
N GLU A 159 14.35 -2.89 -10.63
CA GLU A 159 13.55 -3.99 -10.10
C GLU A 159 12.40 -3.41 -9.26
N TRP A 160 11.27 -4.13 -9.21
CA TRP A 160 10.15 -3.75 -8.35
C TRP A 160 10.47 -4.05 -6.88
N GLU A 161 10.24 -3.07 -6.01
CA GLU A 161 10.26 -3.22 -4.56
C GLU A 161 9.03 -2.56 -3.93
N GLU A 162 8.63 -3.04 -2.76
CA GLU A 162 7.53 -2.46 -1.97
C GLU A 162 8.12 -1.58 -0.87
N LEU A 163 7.85 -0.30 -0.95
CA LEU A 163 8.22 0.67 0.08
C LEU A 163 7.09 0.83 1.10
N SER A 164 7.44 0.94 2.37
CA SER A 164 6.48 1.07 3.48
C SER A 164 6.65 2.42 4.19
N PHE A 165 5.53 3.09 4.42
CA PHE A 165 5.46 4.41 5.07
C PHE A 165 4.52 4.30 6.27
N VAL A 166 5.06 4.44 7.49
CA VAL A 166 4.32 4.20 8.73
C VAL A 166 3.81 5.51 9.32
N PHE A 167 2.53 5.56 9.62
CA PHE A 167 1.82 6.68 10.23
C PHE A 167 1.32 6.30 11.63
N SER A 168 0.85 7.26 12.40
CA SER A 168 0.29 7.04 13.72
C SER A 168 -1.24 7.00 13.67
N PRO A 169 -1.92 6.21 14.52
CA PRO A 169 -3.37 6.35 14.69
C PRO A 169 -3.84 7.78 14.98
N SER A 170 -2.99 8.57 15.61
CA SER A 170 -3.26 9.99 15.88
C SER A 170 -3.24 10.87 14.63
N ASP A 171 -2.82 10.34 13.48
CA ASP A 171 -2.83 11.01 12.19
C ASP A 171 -4.15 10.83 11.43
N SER A 172 -5.06 9.96 11.92
CA SER A 172 -6.39 9.73 11.33
C SER A 172 -7.21 11.01 11.20
N ASP A 173 -8.04 11.06 10.16
CA ASP A 173 -9.00 12.12 9.88
C ASP A 173 -8.41 13.52 9.66
N LYS A 174 -7.12 13.62 9.36
CA LYS A 174 -6.44 14.91 9.14
C LYS A 174 -6.22 15.22 7.68
N PHE A 175 -5.93 14.24 6.83
CA PHE A 175 -5.37 14.45 5.51
C PHE A 175 -6.27 13.87 4.42
N ASP A 176 -6.46 14.61 3.34
CA ASP A 176 -7.20 14.22 2.15
C ASP A 176 -6.48 14.60 0.84
N ARG A 177 -5.15 14.78 0.91
CA ARG A 177 -4.25 14.97 -0.21
C ARG A 177 -3.01 14.12 -0.03
N LEU A 178 -2.65 13.35 -1.07
CA LEU A 178 -1.44 12.55 -1.15
C LEU A 178 -0.44 13.22 -2.07
N ILE A 179 0.81 13.33 -1.61
CA ILE A 179 1.91 13.97 -2.32
C ILE A 179 3.07 13.00 -2.39
N LEU A 180 3.64 12.80 -3.58
CA LEU A 180 4.77 11.93 -3.81
C LEU A 180 5.96 12.73 -4.37
N PHE A 181 7.14 12.36 -3.86
CA PHE A 181 8.42 12.86 -4.33
C PHE A 181 9.32 11.66 -4.60
N PHE A 182 9.82 11.57 -5.81
CA PHE A 182 10.83 10.57 -6.18
C PHE A 182 12.21 11.21 -6.21
N ASP A 183 13.22 10.50 -5.72
CA ASP A 183 14.58 11.00 -5.56
C ASP A 183 14.60 12.36 -4.83
N PHE A 184 13.89 12.41 -3.70
CA PHE A 184 13.74 13.63 -2.90
C PHE A 184 15.08 14.15 -2.40
N ASN A 185 15.35 15.44 -2.63
CA ASN A 185 16.64 16.10 -2.40
C ASN A 185 17.81 15.54 -3.22
N GLY A 186 17.57 14.65 -4.18
CA GLY A 186 18.56 14.17 -5.11
C GLY A 186 19.02 15.24 -6.11
N GLU A 187 20.11 14.96 -6.79
CA GLU A 187 20.67 15.85 -7.81
C GLU A 187 19.85 15.71 -9.11
N LYS A 188 19.26 16.80 -9.58
CA LYS A 188 18.39 16.86 -10.77
C LYS A 188 19.18 17.31 -12.02
N SER A 189 20.29 16.65 -12.30
CA SER A 189 21.17 16.99 -13.41
C SER A 189 20.90 16.23 -14.70
N ALA A 190 20.02 15.23 -14.67
CA ALA A 190 19.63 14.41 -15.80
C ALA A 190 18.13 14.05 -15.74
N GLU A 191 17.58 13.64 -16.86
CA GLU A 191 16.27 13.05 -16.91
C GLU A 191 16.25 11.70 -16.17
N THR A 192 15.22 11.48 -15.38
CA THR A 192 15.00 10.23 -14.64
C THR A 192 13.54 9.79 -14.74
N THR A 193 13.34 8.49 -14.92
CA THR A 193 12.01 7.87 -14.95
C THR A 193 11.89 6.87 -13.80
N HIS A 194 10.80 6.98 -13.07
CA HIS A 194 10.38 6.06 -12.03
C HIS A 194 9.04 5.47 -12.42
N TYR A 195 8.78 4.23 -12.03
CA TYR A 195 7.44 3.66 -12.12
C TYR A 195 6.94 3.38 -10.70
N PHE A 196 5.65 3.51 -10.52
CA PHE A 196 5.01 3.14 -9.26
C PHE A 196 3.63 2.54 -9.51
N ASP A 197 3.15 1.81 -8.49
CA ASP A 197 1.91 1.07 -8.59
C ASP A 197 1.40 0.71 -7.19
N ASP A 198 0.15 0.25 -7.10
CA ASP A 198 -0.44 -0.34 -5.89
C ASP A 198 -0.19 0.50 -4.63
N ILE A 199 -0.84 1.66 -4.52
CA ILE A 199 -0.85 2.40 -3.26
C ILE A 199 -1.91 1.80 -2.36
N VAL A 200 -1.49 1.05 -1.34
CA VAL A 200 -2.40 0.31 -0.46
C VAL A 200 -2.14 0.58 1.01
N MET A 201 -3.16 0.46 1.83
CA MET A 201 -3.02 0.51 3.29
C MET A 201 -2.92 -0.91 3.85
N SER A 202 -2.14 -1.07 4.92
CA SER A 202 -2.01 -2.34 5.64
C SER A 202 -1.89 -2.13 7.14
N GLU A 203 -2.24 -3.20 7.89
CA GLU A 203 -1.99 -3.26 9.32
C GLU A 203 -0.50 -3.35 9.61
N GLY A 204 -0.09 -2.86 10.77
CA GLY A 204 1.27 -3.01 11.29
C GLY A 204 2.24 -1.97 10.76
N GLY A 205 3.39 -1.96 11.37
CA GLY A 205 4.47 -1.01 11.20
C GLY A 205 4.87 -0.47 12.57
N GLU A 206 6.16 -0.53 12.91
CA GLU A 206 6.68 0.21 14.06
C GLU A 206 6.99 1.63 13.59
N VAL A 207 6.35 2.62 14.20
CA VAL A 207 6.81 4.00 14.09
C VAL A 207 8.15 4.05 14.82
N GLU A 208 9.26 4.19 14.10
CA GLU A 208 10.53 4.52 14.75
C GLU A 208 10.36 5.89 15.42
N GLU A 209 10.16 5.90 16.74
CA GLU A 209 10.24 7.11 17.50
C GLU A 209 11.66 7.66 17.35
N PRO A 210 11.82 8.97 17.09
CA PRO A 210 13.15 9.57 17.03
C PRO A 210 13.87 9.23 18.34
N VAL A 211 15.02 8.56 18.23
CA VAL A 211 15.89 8.27 19.35
C VAL A 211 16.25 9.63 19.96
N GLU A 212 15.64 9.95 21.11
CA GLU A 212 16.09 11.09 21.91
C GLU A 212 17.56 10.80 22.29
N THR A 213 18.46 11.43 21.56
CA THR A 213 19.86 11.47 21.97
C THR A 213 19.89 12.21 23.31
N SER A 214 19.98 11.43 24.39
CA SER A 214 20.22 11.98 25.72
C SER A 214 21.42 12.93 25.64
N GLU A 215 21.20 14.20 25.94
CA GLU A 215 22.27 15.17 26.08
C GLU A 215 23.35 14.57 27.01
N PRO A 216 24.63 14.65 26.65
CA PRO A 216 25.69 14.21 27.54
C PRO A 216 25.61 15.00 28.84
N THR A 217 25.36 14.29 29.94
CA THR A 217 25.37 14.86 31.27
C THR A 217 26.70 15.54 31.48
N ALA A 218 26.66 16.84 31.68
CA ALA A 218 27.88 17.64 32.01
C ALA A 218 28.56 17.00 33.24
N PRO A 219 29.89 16.86 33.22
CA PRO A 219 30.61 16.31 34.37
C PRO A 219 30.38 17.17 35.59
N ALA A 220 30.00 16.51 36.70
CA ALA A 220 29.83 17.18 37.99
C ALA A 220 31.14 17.95 38.34
N THR A 221 31.00 19.26 38.50
CA THR A 221 32.10 20.10 39.03
C THR A 221 32.35 19.66 40.45
N ASP A 222 33.54 19.15 40.69
CA ASP A 222 34.05 18.84 42.04
C ASP A 222 34.15 20.15 42.85
N PRO A 223 33.47 20.26 44.00
CA PRO A 223 33.48 21.47 44.80
C PRO A 223 34.74 21.68 45.64
N ASN A 224 35.81 20.92 45.42
CA ASN A 224 37.07 21.00 46.21
C ASN A 224 38.32 21.28 45.40
N ILE A 225 38.29 22.29 44.51
CA ILE A 225 39.54 22.93 44.04
C ILE A 225 39.39 24.44 44.16
#